data_1a4fee0965ee3ac6dff294a3fd9c0941
#
_entry.id   1a4fee0965ee3ac6dff294a3fd9c0941
#
_cell.length_a   1.000
_cell.length_b   1.000
_cell.length_c   1.000
_cell.angle_alpha   90.00
_cell.angle_beta   90.00
_cell.angle_gamma   90.00
#
_symmetry.space_group_name_H-M   'P 1'
#
loop_
_entity.id
_entity.type
_entity.pdbx_description
1 polymer ?
#
loop_
_entity_poly.entity_id
_entity_poly.type
_entity_poly.pdbx_seq_one_letter_code
_entity_poly.pdbx_strand_id
1 'polypeptide(L)'
;MTTYAQLSVFEQLDLPDTSLAQDTFAYAAQATPAYIHDHCVRSYVFARAHAQNQGLRAGTDYDDELLFVSCVLHDMGLSEEGNNGDQRFEVDGADIAAAFLREHGVEERRIAVAWDAIALHTSDGIASRKGTEVSLAQAGIATDILGIQRESLPPGLADEVHALLPRQDLAHGFSDAIITQAMAKPHKASPTTFMGDLLRRHLPYGAYPNWYDLIDAAGWGDKPVGVTARRRAETPQQVGALYMEYLEAGDVEGLVSLYEPNAHFVPTPGTHLVGTDAIRTAMQQMVDSGARLKLEPREIRQVDDLALVSNNATLTGVGPEPVVSTTTEILRRQPGGGWVHVVDDPFFS
;
A
#
# COMPACT_ATOMS: atom_id res chain seq x y z
N MET A 1 -40.39 3.87 1.70
CA MET A 1 -41.12 2.73 2.33
C MET A 1 -40.07 1.66 2.68
N THR A 2 -39.84 1.42 3.95
CA THR A 2 -38.93 0.37 4.43
C THR A 2 -39.45 -0.99 4.01
N THR A 3 -38.64 -1.82 3.37
CA THR A 3 -39.07 -3.15 2.92
C THR A 3 -39.06 -4.14 4.11
N TYR A 4 -39.83 -5.22 4.04
CA TYR A 4 -39.89 -6.27 5.08
C TYR A 4 -38.48 -6.89 5.34
N ALA A 5 -37.62 -6.97 4.32
CA ALA A 5 -36.24 -7.44 4.43
C ALA A 5 -35.35 -6.44 5.25
N GLN A 6 -35.55 -5.14 5.08
CA GLN A 6 -34.83 -4.12 5.86
C GLN A 6 -35.19 -4.17 7.34
N LEU A 7 -36.48 -4.34 7.68
CA LEU A 7 -36.93 -4.48 9.06
C LEU A 7 -36.29 -5.69 9.75
N SER A 8 -36.10 -6.80 9.01
CA SER A 8 -35.48 -8.00 9.59
C SER A 8 -33.99 -7.83 9.91
N VAL A 9 -33.22 -7.04 9.13
CA VAL A 9 -31.80 -6.76 9.38
C VAL A 9 -31.65 -5.84 10.60
N PHE A 10 -32.48 -4.80 10.72
CA PHE A 10 -32.46 -3.89 11.87
C PHE A 10 -32.70 -4.63 13.18
N GLU A 11 -33.73 -5.49 13.23
CA GLU A 11 -34.07 -6.27 14.44
C GLU A 11 -32.99 -7.31 14.78
N GLN A 12 -32.48 -8.05 13.76
CA GLN A 12 -31.53 -9.14 14.00
C GLN A 12 -30.14 -8.65 14.41
N LEU A 13 -29.72 -7.48 13.91
CA LEU A 13 -28.42 -6.87 14.24
C LEU A 13 -28.54 -5.79 15.32
N ASP A 14 -29.75 -5.57 15.87
CA ASP A 14 -30.03 -4.56 16.88
C ASP A 14 -29.45 -3.18 16.48
N LEU A 15 -29.75 -2.76 15.23
CA LEU A 15 -29.32 -1.46 14.68
C LEU A 15 -30.12 -0.33 15.31
N PRO A 16 -29.60 0.93 15.36
CA PRO A 16 -30.33 2.07 15.89
C PRO A 16 -31.66 2.29 15.15
N ASP A 17 -32.80 2.24 15.87
CA ASP A 17 -34.14 2.37 15.29
C ASP A 17 -34.63 3.83 15.36
N THR A 18 -33.91 4.74 14.72
CA THR A 18 -34.27 6.15 14.58
C THR A 18 -34.59 6.47 13.13
N SER A 19 -35.34 7.54 12.88
CA SER A 19 -35.60 7.98 11.50
C SER A 19 -34.31 8.28 10.74
N LEU A 20 -33.35 8.91 11.39
CA LEU A 20 -32.04 9.20 10.78
C LEU A 20 -31.30 7.91 10.38
N ALA A 21 -31.27 6.90 11.27
CA ALA A 21 -30.61 5.63 10.95
C ALA A 21 -31.30 4.89 9.80
N GLN A 22 -32.64 4.85 9.78
CA GLN A 22 -33.42 4.24 8.69
C GLN A 22 -33.19 4.95 7.35
N ASP A 23 -33.20 6.29 7.35
CA ASP A 23 -32.98 7.09 6.15
C ASP A 23 -31.52 6.95 5.66
N THR A 24 -30.54 6.91 6.58
CA THR A 24 -29.12 6.63 6.28
C THR A 24 -28.93 5.28 5.60
N PHE A 25 -29.52 4.23 6.18
CA PHE A 25 -29.44 2.87 5.60
C PHE A 25 -30.04 2.83 4.19
N ALA A 26 -31.22 3.43 4.01
CA ALA A 26 -31.91 3.46 2.71
C ALA A 26 -31.12 4.27 1.67
N TYR A 27 -30.54 5.40 2.07
CA TYR A 27 -29.73 6.25 1.20
C TYR A 27 -28.46 5.52 0.73
N ALA A 28 -27.70 4.93 1.64
CA ALA A 28 -26.48 4.19 1.28
C ALA A 28 -26.82 2.96 0.39
N ALA A 29 -27.89 2.21 0.71
CA ALA A 29 -28.33 1.06 -0.11
C ALA A 29 -28.76 1.45 -1.53
N GLN A 30 -29.25 2.67 -1.73
CA GLN A 30 -29.61 3.16 -3.05
C GLN A 30 -28.39 3.68 -3.84
N ALA A 31 -27.42 4.25 -3.13
CA ALA A 31 -26.30 4.97 -3.73
C ALA A 31 -25.09 4.10 -4.03
N THR A 32 -24.95 2.95 -3.37
CA THR A 32 -23.77 2.08 -3.48
C THR A 32 -24.14 0.65 -3.86
N PRO A 33 -23.23 -0.11 -4.50
CA PRO A 33 -23.41 -1.54 -4.72
C PRO A 33 -23.60 -2.31 -3.41
N ALA A 34 -24.34 -3.42 -3.47
CA ALA A 34 -24.70 -4.22 -2.29
C ALA A 34 -23.47 -4.65 -1.47
N TYR A 35 -22.34 -5.02 -2.10
CA TYR A 35 -21.14 -5.43 -1.38
C TYR A 35 -20.50 -4.28 -0.57
N ILE A 36 -20.61 -3.03 -1.04
CA ILE A 36 -20.17 -1.83 -0.30
C ILE A 36 -21.16 -1.53 0.82
N HIS A 37 -22.45 -1.47 0.53
CA HIS A 37 -23.47 -1.24 1.55
C HIS A 37 -23.38 -2.25 2.71
N ASP A 38 -23.31 -3.55 2.37
CA ASP A 38 -23.20 -4.61 3.38
C ASP A 38 -21.91 -4.48 4.21
N HIS A 39 -20.78 -4.10 3.57
CA HIS A 39 -19.53 -3.76 4.25
C HIS A 39 -19.73 -2.63 5.27
N CYS A 40 -20.36 -1.55 4.86
CA CYS A 40 -20.60 -0.39 5.70
C CYS A 40 -21.44 -0.73 6.93
N VAL A 41 -22.48 -1.53 6.78
CA VAL A 41 -23.34 -1.96 7.90
C VAL A 41 -22.59 -2.94 8.81
N ARG A 42 -21.85 -3.91 8.27
CA ARG A 42 -21.00 -4.82 9.07
C ARG A 42 -19.95 -4.05 9.87
N SER A 43 -19.36 -3.03 9.28
CA SER A 43 -18.38 -2.15 9.94
C SER A 43 -18.93 -1.55 11.23
N TYR A 44 -20.19 -1.11 11.24
CA TYR A 44 -20.84 -0.64 12.45
C TYR A 44 -20.99 -1.74 13.50
N VAL A 45 -21.45 -2.94 13.11
CA VAL A 45 -21.63 -4.05 14.05
C VAL A 45 -20.30 -4.41 14.74
N PHE A 46 -19.21 -4.44 13.97
CA PHE A 46 -17.88 -4.70 14.50
C PHE A 46 -17.35 -3.52 15.35
N ALA A 47 -17.62 -2.27 14.97
CA ALA A 47 -17.30 -1.09 15.79
C ALA A 47 -17.96 -1.17 17.16
N ARG A 48 -19.25 -1.54 17.21
CA ARG A 48 -19.99 -1.73 18.46
C ARG A 48 -19.44 -2.89 19.30
N ALA A 49 -19.02 -3.98 18.68
CA ALA A 49 -18.35 -5.08 19.39
C ALA A 49 -17.02 -4.63 20.02
N HIS A 50 -16.24 -3.80 19.32
CA HIS A 50 -15.03 -3.19 19.88
C HIS A 50 -15.34 -2.24 21.03
N ALA A 51 -16.41 -1.44 20.95
CA ALA A 51 -16.85 -0.59 22.06
C ALA A 51 -17.18 -1.43 23.30
N GLN A 52 -17.92 -2.53 23.15
CA GLN A 52 -18.25 -3.44 24.24
C GLN A 52 -17.01 -4.06 24.87
N ASN A 53 -16.02 -4.50 24.07
CA ASN A 53 -14.76 -5.04 24.58
C ASN A 53 -13.95 -4.02 25.39
N GLN A 54 -14.10 -2.73 25.07
CA GLN A 54 -13.48 -1.63 25.81
C GLN A 54 -14.30 -1.18 27.02
N GLY A 55 -15.47 -1.80 27.25
CA GLY A 55 -16.39 -1.43 28.36
C GLY A 55 -17.15 -0.12 28.12
N LEU A 56 -17.18 0.37 26.85
CA LEU A 56 -17.90 1.58 26.49
C LEU A 56 -19.40 1.30 26.31
N ARG A 57 -20.23 2.24 26.71
CA ARG A 57 -21.70 2.12 26.70
C ARG A 57 -22.31 3.10 25.72
N ALA A 58 -23.11 2.59 24.83
CA ALA A 58 -23.90 3.38 23.89
C ALA A 58 -24.77 4.41 24.61
N GLY A 59 -24.85 5.62 24.08
CA GLY A 59 -25.61 6.75 24.65
C GLY A 59 -25.01 7.38 25.91
N THR A 60 -23.91 6.84 26.45
CA THR A 60 -23.21 7.38 27.62
C THR A 60 -21.76 7.75 27.29
N ASP A 61 -21.02 6.83 26.73
CA ASP A 61 -19.59 6.98 26.46
C ASP A 61 -19.34 7.31 24.96
N TYR A 62 -20.32 7.05 24.09
CA TYR A 62 -20.33 7.43 22.68
C TYR A 62 -21.77 7.57 22.15
N ASP A 63 -21.93 8.31 21.04
CA ASP A 63 -23.18 8.48 20.31
C ASP A 63 -23.35 7.33 19.30
N ASP A 64 -24.20 6.37 19.65
CA ASP A 64 -24.39 5.13 18.87
C ASP A 64 -25.03 5.38 17.51
N GLU A 65 -26.02 6.30 17.43
CA GLU A 65 -26.62 6.71 16.17
C GLU A 65 -25.58 7.36 15.25
N LEU A 66 -24.72 8.23 15.81
CA LEU A 66 -23.67 8.89 15.03
C LEU A 66 -22.60 7.90 14.57
N LEU A 67 -22.25 6.91 15.41
CA LEU A 67 -21.34 5.82 15.01
C LEU A 67 -21.95 5.01 13.87
N PHE A 68 -23.25 4.68 13.93
CA PHE A 68 -23.96 3.98 12.86
C PHE A 68 -23.90 4.78 11.53
N VAL A 69 -24.31 6.04 11.59
CA VAL A 69 -24.33 6.93 10.42
C VAL A 69 -22.92 7.07 9.82
N SER A 70 -21.90 7.26 10.66
CA SER A 70 -20.52 7.37 10.21
C SER A 70 -20.03 6.10 9.51
N CYS A 71 -20.34 4.93 10.05
CA CYS A 71 -19.99 3.66 9.44
C CYS A 71 -20.75 3.41 8.13
N VAL A 72 -22.07 3.70 8.11
CA VAL A 72 -22.90 3.39 6.93
C VAL A 72 -22.59 4.32 5.75
N LEU A 73 -22.15 5.55 6.01
CA LEU A 73 -21.84 6.54 4.95
C LEU A 73 -20.35 6.62 4.59
N HIS A 74 -19.44 5.84 5.21
CA HIS A 74 -18.01 6.08 5.05
C HIS A 74 -17.51 5.91 3.61
N ASP A 75 -18.14 5.05 2.83
CA ASP A 75 -17.76 4.77 1.43
C ASP A 75 -18.64 5.49 0.39
N MET A 76 -19.42 6.50 0.80
CA MET A 76 -20.22 7.30 -0.13
C MET A 76 -19.39 7.98 -1.22
N GLY A 77 -18.11 8.18 -0.99
CA GLY A 77 -17.17 8.67 -2.02
C GLY A 77 -16.94 7.70 -3.19
N LEU A 78 -17.40 6.46 -3.08
CA LEU A 78 -17.41 5.46 -4.17
C LEU A 78 -18.78 5.35 -4.86
N SER A 79 -19.77 6.17 -4.47
CA SER A 79 -21.05 6.32 -5.17
C SER A 79 -20.90 7.05 -6.49
N GLU A 80 -21.97 7.12 -7.29
CA GLU A 80 -22.01 7.93 -8.51
C GLU A 80 -21.71 9.43 -8.20
N GLU A 81 -22.26 9.97 -7.11
CA GLU A 81 -22.01 11.32 -6.66
C GLU A 81 -20.54 11.51 -6.28
N GLY A 82 -19.96 10.60 -5.49
CA GLY A 82 -18.55 10.61 -5.13
C GLY A 82 -17.62 10.47 -6.32
N ASN A 83 -17.98 9.71 -7.36
CA ASN A 83 -17.23 9.61 -8.61
C ASN A 83 -17.21 10.94 -9.38
N ASN A 84 -18.23 11.76 -9.24
CA ASN A 84 -18.28 13.10 -9.83
C ASN A 84 -17.47 14.15 -9.06
N GLY A 85 -17.17 13.91 -7.77
CA GLY A 85 -16.30 14.76 -6.94
C GLY A 85 -14.85 14.80 -7.44
N ASP A 86 -14.05 15.71 -6.91
CA ASP A 86 -12.66 15.97 -7.33
C ASP A 86 -11.64 15.77 -6.20
N GLN A 87 -12.08 15.31 -5.04
CA GLN A 87 -11.23 15.03 -3.89
C GLN A 87 -10.95 13.54 -3.73
N ARG A 88 -10.12 13.16 -2.75
CA ARG A 88 -10.00 11.76 -2.33
C ARG A 88 -11.39 11.23 -1.97
N PHE A 89 -11.67 9.95 -2.25
CA PHE A 89 -13.01 9.39 -2.02
C PHE A 89 -13.46 9.54 -0.56
N GLU A 90 -12.55 9.46 0.40
CA GLU A 90 -12.87 9.66 1.81
C GLU A 90 -13.37 11.08 2.10
N VAL A 91 -12.81 12.08 1.41
CA VAL A 91 -13.19 13.48 1.58
C VAL A 91 -14.50 13.77 0.85
N ASP A 92 -14.65 13.32 -0.40
CA ASP A 92 -15.92 13.44 -1.13
C ASP A 92 -17.04 12.70 -0.37
N GLY A 93 -16.76 11.52 0.19
CA GLY A 93 -17.70 10.77 1.02
C GLY A 93 -18.10 11.51 2.29
N ALA A 94 -17.15 12.15 2.96
CA ALA A 94 -17.41 12.97 4.15
C ALA A 94 -18.25 14.19 3.84
N ASP A 95 -18.01 14.85 2.69
CA ASP A 95 -18.78 16.01 2.25
C ASP A 95 -20.23 15.62 1.87
N ILE A 96 -20.41 14.51 1.17
CA ILE A 96 -21.73 13.93 0.84
C ILE A 96 -22.49 13.60 2.13
N ALA A 97 -21.84 12.91 3.07
CA ALA A 97 -22.45 12.57 4.36
C ALA A 97 -22.82 13.83 5.16
N ALA A 98 -21.96 14.84 5.17
CA ALA A 98 -22.25 16.11 5.85
C ALA A 98 -23.45 16.85 5.24
N ALA A 99 -23.59 16.84 3.90
CA ALA A 99 -24.75 17.41 3.22
C ALA A 99 -26.04 16.67 3.60
N PHE A 100 -26.01 15.33 3.52
CA PHE A 100 -27.12 14.46 3.94
C PHE A 100 -27.55 14.74 5.38
N LEU A 101 -26.62 14.83 6.31
CA LEU A 101 -26.90 15.07 7.74
C LEU A 101 -27.49 16.47 7.98
N ARG A 102 -27.06 17.50 7.25
CA ARG A 102 -27.65 18.85 7.33
C ARG A 102 -29.10 18.86 6.88
N GLU A 103 -29.41 18.15 5.78
CA GLU A 103 -30.78 18.01 5.29
C GLU A 103 -31.69 17.33 6.32
N HIS A 104 -31.14 16.43 7.16
CA HIS A 104 -31.86 15.77 8.25
C HIS A 104 -31.83 16.56 9.56
N GLY A 105 -31.33 17.81 9.55
CA GLY A 105 -31.35 18.68 10.73
C GLY A 105 -30.40 18.28 11.85
N VAL A 106 -29.33 17.51 11.55
CA VAL A 106 -28.33 17.12 12.53
C VAL A 106 -27.48 18.33 12.91
N GLU A 107 -27.14 18.45 14.18
CA GLU A 107 -26.33 19.54 14.72
C GLU A 107 -24.90 19.53 14.11
N GLU A 108 -24.36 20.69 13.74
CA GLU A 108 -23.04 20.85 13.09
C GLU A 108 -21.89 20.21 13.90
N ARG A 109 -21.98 20.16 15.23
CA ARG A 109 -20.99 19.47 16.05
C ARG A 109 -20.98 17.96 15.81
N ARG A 110 -22.13 17.33 15.65
CA ARG A 110 -22.25 15.89 15.32
C ARG A 110 -21.79 15.65 13.88
N ILE A 111 -22.15 16.55 12.96
CA ILE A 111 -21.71 16.49 11.55
C ILE A 111 -20.18 16.52 11.47
N ALA A 112 -19.52 17.39 12.22
CA ALA A 112 -18.06 17.48 12.25
C ALA A 112 -17.40 16.16 12.73
N VAL A 113 -18.01 15.46 13.69
CA VAL A 113 -17.51 14.14 14.16
C VAL A 113 -17.70 13.06 13.08
N ALA A 114 -18.87 13.03 12.41
CA ALA A 114 -19.12 12.10 11.32
C ALA A 114 -18.17 12.38 10.15
N TRP A 115 -17.96 13.65 9.80
CA TRP A 115 -17.00 14.05 8.77
C TRP A 115 -15.58 13.55 9.08
N ASP A 116 -15.10 13.78 10.30
CA ASP A 116 -13.79 13.27 10.76
C ASP A 116 -13.72 11.73 10.69
N ALA A 117 -14.78 11.04 11.12
CA ALA A 117 -14.84 9.58 11.08
C ALA A 117 -14.71 9.04 9.65
N ILE A 118 -15.42 9.65 8.70
CA ILE A 118 -15.42 9.29 7.29
C ILE A 118 -14.12 9.70 6.61
N ALA A 119 -13.69 10.95 6.75
CA ALA A 119 -12.49 11.45 6.08
C ALA A 119 -11.19 10.79 6.55
N LEU A 120 -11.16 10.24 7.78
CA LEU A 120 -9.97 9.66 8.39
C LEU A 120 -10.00 8.14 8.48
N HIS A 121 -11.05 7.44 7.99
CA HIS A 121 -11.20 6.01 8.20
C HIS A 121 -10.05 5.17 7.60
N THR A 122 -9.38 5.66 6.56
CA THR A 122 -8.18 5.04 5.95
C THR A 122 -6.86 5.52 6.56
N SER A 123 -6.91 6.48 7.50
CA SER A 123 -5.73 7.10 8.11
C SER A 123 -5.33 6.36 9.38
N ASP A 124 -4.64 5.22 9.19
CA ASP A 124 -4.17 4.40 10.30
C ASP A 124 -3.28 5.19 11.27
N GLY A 125 -3.42 4.90 12.58
CA GLY A 125 -2.69 5.59 13.64
C GLY A 125 -3.16 7.03 13.92
N ILE A 126 -3.97 7.66 13.05
CA ILE A 126 -4.55 8.99 13.25
C ILE A 126 -5.98 8.88 13.79
N ALA A 127 -6.85 8.18 13.07
CA ALA A 127 -8.25 8.03 13.45
C ALA A 127 -8.41 7.47 14.87
N SER A 128 -7.61 6.48 15.25
CA SER A 128 -7.58 5.87 16.60
C SER A 128 -7.17 6.83 17.73
N ARG A 129 -6.72 8.05 17.42
CA ARG A 129 -6.34 9.11 18.39
C ARG A 129 -7.33 10.25 18.46
N LYS A 130 -8.42 10.16 17.70
CA LYS A 130 -9.52 11.14 17.70
C LYS A 130 -10.58 10.75 18.74
N GLY A 131 -11.75 11.38 18.66
CA GLY A 131 -12.89 11.05 19.51
C GLY A 131 -13.34 9.60 19.41
N THR A 132 -14.17 9.17 20.36
CA THR A 132 -14.59 7.78 20.52
C THR A 132 -15.25 7.24 19.26
N GLU A 133 -16.18 7.97 18.65
CA GLU A 133 -16.92 7.57 17.45
C GLU A 133 -15.96 7.39 16.25
N VAL A 134 -15.01 8.32 16.06
CA VAL A 134 -14.01 8.26 14.98
C VAL A 134 -13.12 7.02 15.15
N SER A 135 -12.66 6.76 16.37
CA SER A 135 -11.81 5.61 16.68
C SER A 135 -12.55 4.29 16.50
N LEU A 136 -13.80 4.21 16.96
CA LEU A 136 -14.63 3.00 16.84
C LEU A 136 -14.99 2.73 15.36
N ALA A 137 -15.37 3.75 14.60
CA ALA A 137 -15.67 3.61 13.17
C ALA A 137 -14.46 3.03 12.42
N GLN A 138 -13.27 3.62 12.61
CA GLN A 138 -12.05 3.12 12.00
C GLN A 138 -11.74 1.66 12.39
N ALA A 139 -11.92 1.31 13.68
CA ALA A 139 -11.68 -0.05 14.15
C ALA A 139 -12.63 -1.06 13.48
N GLY A 140 -13.93 -0.76 13.41
CA GLY A 140 -14.93 -1.62 12.77
C GLY A 140 -14.69 -1.78 11.27
N ILE A 141 -14.39 -0.69 10.57
CA ILE A 141 -14.06 -0.68 9.13
C ILE A 141 -12.81 -1.53 8.88
N ALA A 142 -11.73 -1.31 9.64
CA ALA A 142 -10.50 -2.07 9.51
C ALA A 142 -10.69 -3.56 9.84
N THR A 143 -11.57 -3.89 10.76
CA THR A 143 -11.92 -5.28 11.08
C THR A 143 -12.63 -5.94 9.90
N ASP A 144 -13.62 -5.28 9.29
CA ASP A 144 -14.35 -5.90 8.18
C ASP A 144 -13.52 -6.02 6.92
N ILE A 145 -12.78 -4.98 6.51
CA ILE A 145 -12.04 -5.03 5.23
C ILE A 145 -10.71 -5.79 5.35
N LEU A 146 -9.95 -5.60 6.43
CA LEU A 146 -8.59 -6.12 6.62
C LEU A 146 -8.47 -7.26 7.64
N GLY A 147 -9.55 -7.55 8.41
CA GLY A 147 -9.52 -8.53 9.49
C GLY A 147 -8.70 -8.08 10.70
N ILE A 148 -8.39 -6.79 10.85
CA ILE A 148 -7.62 -6.28 11.99
C ILE A 148 -8.42 -6.49 13.27
N GLN A 149 -7.81 -7.12 14.27
CA GLN A 149 -8.43 -7.45 15.59
C GLN A 149 -9.68 -8.34 15.48
N ARG A 150 -9.87 -9.10 14.40
CA ARG A 150 -11.02 -10.01 14.24
C ARG A 150 -11.10 -11.05 15.35
N GLU A 151 -9.96 -11.43 15.93
CA GLU A 151 -9.87 -12.38 17.05
C GLU A 151 -10.45 -11.83 18.35
N SER A 152 -10.66 -10.53 18.46
CA SER A 152 -11.30 -9.89 19.61
C SER A 152 -12.83 -9.86 19.52
N LEU A 153 -13.39 -10.19 18.36
CA LEU A 153 -14.83 -10.25 18.21
C LEU A 153 -15.44 -11.38 19.06
N PRO A 154 -16.66 -11.23 19.56
CA PRO A 154 -17.38 -12.31 20.23
C PRO A 154 -17.44 -13.56 19.34
N PRO A 155 -17.25 -14.77 19.89
CA PRO A 155 -17.33 -16.00 19.13
C PRO A 155 -18.66 -16.14 18.36
N GLY A 156 -18.59 -16.40 17.06
CA GLY A 156 -19.75 -16.57 16.18
C GLY A 156 -20.31 -15.28 15.58
N LEU A 157 -20.00 -14.10 16.13
CA LEU A 157 -20.55 -12.82 15.66
C LEU A 157 -20.28 -12.59 14.16
N ALA A 158 -19.05 -12.83 13.71
CA ALA A 158 -18.70 -12.63 12.31
C ALA A 158 -19.52 -13.55 11.37
N ASP A 159 -19.72 -14.80 11.75
CA ASP A 159 -20.51 -15.76 10.97
C ASP A 159 -21.99 -15.35 10.91
N GLU A 160 -22.57 -14.91 12.03
CA GLU A 160 -23.95 -14.42 12.09
C GLU A 160 -24.14 -13.18 11.22
N VAL A 161 -23.23 -12.22 11.30
CA VAL A 161 -23.26 -10.97 10.52
C VAL A 161 -23.11 -11.26 9.03
N HIS A 162 -22.17 -12.13 8.64
CA HIS A 162 -21.94 -12.51 7.25
C HIS A 162 -23.09 -13.34 6.67
N ALA A 163 -23.86 -14.04 7.50
CA ALA A 163 -25.06 -14.74 7.01
C ALA A 163 -26.18 -13.76 6.62
N LEU A 164 -26.29 -12.62 7.33
CA LEU A 164 -27.29 -11.58 7.06
C LEU A 164 -26.84 -10.58 5.99
N LEU A 165 -25.57 -10.23 6.01
CA LEU A 165 -24.91 -9.26 5.15
C LEU A 165 -23.68 -9.93 4.51
N PRO A 166 -23.86 -10.65 3.40
CA PRO A 166 -22.78 -11.41 2.77
C PRO A 166 -21.63 -10.52 2.31
N ARG A 167 -20.40 -11.04 2.39
CA ARG A 167 -19.22 -10.31 1.90
C ARG A 167 -19.22 -10.16 0.38
N GLN A 168 -19.87 -11.07 -0.33
CA GLN A 168 -19.85 -11.12 -1.80
C GLN A 168 -18.38 -11.08 -2.30
N ASP A 169 -18.08 -10.29 -3.33
CA ASP A 169 -16.72 -10.08 -3.81
C ASP A 169 -16.14 -8.73 -3.31
N LEU A 170 -16.31 -8.43 -2.02
CA LEU A 170 -15.94 -7.14 -1.45
C LEU A 170 -14.50 -6.74 -1.76
N ALA A 171 -13.53 -7.63 -1.54
CA ALA A 171 -12.11 -7.26 -1.65
C ALA A 171 -11.72 -6.84 -3.07
N HIS A 172 -12.18 -7.58 -4.08
CA HIS A 172 -11.91 -7.24 -5.48
C HIS A 172 -12.79 -6.08 -5.95
N GLY A 173 -14.10 -6.14 -5.70
CA GLY A 173 -15.04 -5.11 -6.12
C GLY A 173 -14.70 -3.73 -5.54
N PHE A 174 -14.28 -3.66 -4.27
CA PHE A 174 -13.82 -2.43 -3.63
C PHE A 174 -12.55 -1.89 -4.27
N SER A 175 -11.55 -2.76 -4.49
CA SER A 175 -10.30 -2.38 -5.15
C SER A 175 -10.54 -1.88 -6.57
N ASP A 176 -11.39 -2.58 -7.33
CA ASP A 176 -11.74 -2.21 -8.70
C ASP A 176 -12.49 -0.88 -8.78
N ALA A 177 -13.38 -0.59 -7.81
CA ALA A 177 -14.06 0.69 -7.73
C ALA A 177 -13.07 1.85 -7.52
N ILE A 178 -12.12 1.71 -6.58
CA ILE A 178 -11.07 2.70 -6.33
C ILE A 178 -10.18 2.88 -7.56
N ILE A 179 -9.73 1.80 -8.18
CA ILE A 179 -8.86 1.85 -9.36
C ILE A 179 -9.59 2.51 -10.53
N THR A 180 -10.86 2.15 -10.76
CA THR A 180 -11.68 2.76 -11.82
C THR A 180 -11.82 4.26 -11.62
N GLN A 181 -12.11 4.71 -10.39
CA GLN A 181 -12.18 6.13 -10.05
C GLN A 181 -10.83 6.82 -10.24
N ALA A 182 -9.74 6.20 -9.77
CA ALA A 182 -8.40 6.75 -9.89
C ALA A 182 -7.89 6.80 -11.34
N MET A 183 -8.24 5.83 -12.17
CA MET A 183 -7.92 5.83 -13.61
C MET A 183 -8.65 6.95 -14.35
N ALA A 184 -9.92 7.21 -13.98
CA ALA A 184 -10.71 8.30 -14.56
C ALA A 184 -10.24 9.68 -14.08
N LYS A 185 -9.86 9.80 -12.79
CA LYS A 185 -9.43 11.03 -12.12
C LYS A 185 -8.19 10.79 -11.26
N PRO A 186 -6.97 10.74 -11.85
CA PRO A 186 -5.74 10.39 -11.11
C PRO A 186 -5.42 11.29 -9.91
N HIS A 187 -5.86 12.55 -9.93
CA HIS A 187 -5.67 13.47 -8.82
C HIS A 187 -6.43 13.08 -7.52
N LYS A 188 -7.48 12.25 -7.63
CA LYS A 188 -8.18 11.70 -6.46
C LYS A 188 -7.33 10.66 -5.70
N ALA A 189 -6.38 10.03 -6.37
CA ALA A 189 -5.49 9.03 -5.79
C ALA A 189 -4.10 9.63 -5.55
N SER A 190 -3.93 10.45 -4.51
CA SER A 190 -2.60 11.03 -4.22
C SER A 190 -1.52 9.95 -4.13
N PRO A 191 -0.32 10.18 -4.70
CA PRO A 191 0.79 9.23 -4.69
C PRO A 191 1.23 8.76 -3.30
N THR A 192 0.89 9.51 -2.25
CA THR A 192 1.23 9.22 -0.85
C THR A 192 0.14 8.49 -0.08
N THR A 193 -0.89 7.97 -0.77
CA THR A 193 -2.03 7.26 -0.17
C THR A 193 -2.10 5.82 -0.67
N PHE A 194 -2.90 4.97 0.01
CA PHE A 194 -3.10 3.61 -0.43
C PHE A 194 -3.77 3.55 -1.83
N MET A 195 -4.64 4.51 -2.17
CA MET A 195 -5.21 4.60 -3.51
C MET A 195 -4.14 4.85 -4.56
N GLY A 196 -3.17 5.72 -4.25
CA GLY A 196 -2.00 5.94 -5.11
C GLY A 196 -1.13 4.69 -5.27
N ASP A 197 -1.00 3.87 -4.22
CA ASP A 197 -0.29 2.59 -4.32
C ASP A 197 -1.07 1.58 -5.18
N LEU A 198 -2.39 1.48 -5.02
CA LEU A 198 -3.24 0.65 -5.88
C LEU A 198 -3.11 1.07 -7.35
N LEU A 199 -3.23 2.36 -7.64
CA LEU A 199 -3.13 2.88 -9.00
C LEU A 199 -1.75 2.59 -9.61
N ARG A 200 -0.67 2.78 -8.85
CA ARG A 200 0.70 2.50 -9.29
C ARG A 200 0.92 1.04 -9.68
N ARG A 201 0.28 0.10 -8.96
CA ARG A 201 0.37 -1.35 -9.26
C ARG A 201 -0.36 -1.74 -10.54
N HIS A 202 -1.32 -0.93 -11.00
CA HIS A 202 -2.12 -1.17 -12.21
C HIS A 202 -1.59 -0.45 -13.44
N LEU A 203 -0.67 0.48 -13.27
CA LEU A 203 -0.06 1.22 -14.35
C LEU A 203 1.33 0.66 -14.70
N PRO A 204 1.81 0.83 -15.94
CA PRO A 204 3.20 0.53 -16.28
C PRO A 204 4.17 1.20 -15.32
N TYR A 205 5.29 0.54 -15.05
CA TYR A 205 6.33 1.10 -14.17
C TYR A 205 6.73 2.52 -14.59
N GLY A 206 6.76 3.43 -13.62
CA GLY A 206 7.10 4.85 -13.83
C GLY A 206 5.97 5.71 -14.41
N ALA A 207 4.82 5.13 -14.76
CA ALA A 207 3.68 5.90 -15.27
C ALA A 207 2.91 6.67 -14.18
N TYR A 208 3.13 6.34 -12.90
CA TYR A 208 2.55 7.05 -11.77
C TYR A 208 3.61 7.28 -10.69
N PRO A 209 3.77 8.53 -10.17
CA PRO A 209 4.89 8.88 -9.31
C PRO A 209 4.85 8.15 -7.97
N ASN A 210 6.02 7.84 -7.45
CA ASN A 210 6.25 7.40 -6.08
C ASN A 210 6.78 8.57 -5.22
N TRP A 211 7.07 8.32 -3.96
CA TRP A 211 7.61 9.32 -3.02
C TRP A 211 8.92 9.98 -3.52
N TYR A 212 9.83 9.20 -4.07
CA TYR A 212 11.11 9.71 -4.56
C TYR A 212 10.93 10.59 -5.79
N ASP A 213 10.02 10.22 -6.69
CA ASP A 213 9.69 11.04 -7.87
C ASP A 213 9.14 12.43 -7.45
N LEU A 214 8.34 12.47 -6.37
CA LEU A 214 7.83 13.74 -5.82
C LEU A 214 8.93 14.62 -5.23
N ILE A 215 9.89 14.03 -4.51
CA ILE A 215 11.02 14.76 -3.93
C ILE A 215 11.93 15.30 -5.05
N ASP A 216 12.23 14.48 -6.04
CA ASP A 216 13.06 14.89 -7.17
C ASP A 216 12.38 16.01 -7.99
N ALA A 217 11.06 15.91 -8.20
CA ALA A 217 10.27 16.94 -8.87
C ALA A 217 10.18 18.26 -8.10
N ALA A 218 10.39 18.25 -6.76
CA ALA A 218 10.43 19.48 -5.96
C ALA A 218 11.57 20.43 -6.36
N GLY A 219 12.65 19.90 -6.94
CA GLY A 219 13.71 20.71 -7.55
C GLY A 219 14.59 21.52 -6.58
N TRP A 220 14.55 21.19 -5.27
CA TRP A 220 15.35 21.89 -4.25
C TRP A 220 16.85 21.55 -4.33
N GLY A 221 17.22 20.48 -5.04
CA GLY A 221 18.62 20.09 -5.22
C GLY A 221 19.28 19.58 -3.95
N ASP A 222 18.52 18.89 -3.11
CA ASP A 222 18.98 18.33 -1.85
C ASP A 222 20.21 17.42 -2.06
N LYS A 223 21.22 17.58 -1.23
CA LYS A 223 22.43 16.78 -1.26
C LYS A 223 22.69 16.18 0.12
N PRO A 224 23.14 14.91 0.20
CA PRO A 224 23.55 14.32 1.45
C PRO A 224 24.66 15.14 2.13
N VAL A 225 24.48 15.46 3.42
CA VAL A 225 25.48 16.17 4.21
C VAL A 225 26.48 15.15 4.77
N GLY A 226 27.77 15.32 4.45
CA GLY A 226 28.84 14.51 5.03
C GLY A 226 29.00 13.09 4.49
N VAL A 227 28.27 12.72 3.45
CA VAL A 227 28.46 11.47 2.72
C VAL A 227 28.89 11.80 1.31
N THR A 228 30.02 11.26 0.88
CA THR A 228 30.37 11.27 -0.54
C THR A 228 29.28 10.46 -1.23
N ALA A 229 28.40 11.11 -1.97
CA ALA A 229 27.33 10.43 -2.68
C ALA A 229 27.96 9.40 -3.62
N ARG A 230 27.78 8.10 -3.34
CA ARG A 230 28.20 7.05 -4.27
C ARG A 230 27.43 7.21 -5.57
N ARG A 231 28.14 7.05 -6.67
CA ARG A 231 27.51 7.05 -8.00
C ARG A 231 26.50 5.92 -8.08
N ARG A 232 25.33 6.22 -8.61
CA ARG A 232 24.29 5.23 -8.91
C ARG A 232 24.32 4.88 -10.39
N ALA A 233 24.02 3.63 -10.72
CA ALA A 233 23.84 3.22 -12.10
C ALA A 233 22.49 3.74 -12.58
N GLU A 234 22.47 4.76 -13.43
CA GLU A 234 21.22 5.32 -13.99
C GLU A 234 20.62 4.45 -15.08
N THR A 235 21.44 3.57 -15.66
CA THR A 235 21.03 2.59 -16.68
C THR A 235 21.60 1.22 -16.34
N PRO A 236 20.98 0.11 -16.84
CA PRO A 236 21.51 -1.25 -16.62
C PRO A 236 22.97 -1.40 -17.08
N GLN A 237 23.37 -0.72 -18.16
CA GLN A 237 24.74 -0.73 -18.69
C GLN A 237 25.77 -0.19 -17.71
N GLN A 238 25.37 0.76 -16.87
CA GLN A 238 26.30 1.41 -15.92
C GLN A 238 26.62 0.55 -14.70
N VAL A 239 25.79 -0.49 -14.39
CA VAL A 239 26.03 -1.35 -13.23
C VAL A 239 27.39 -2.05 -13.34
N GLY A 240 27.68 -2.70 -14.47
CA GLY A 240 28.95 -3.37 -14.71
C GLY A 240 30.15 -2.40 -14.72
N ALA A 241 29.97 -1.19 -15.24
CA ALA A 241 31.03 -0.17 -15.23
C ALA A 241 31.35 0.30 -13.80
N LEU A 242 30.34 0.55 -12.97
CA LEU A 242 30.51 0.91 -11.56
C LEU A 242 31.10 -0.25 -10.74
N TYR A 243 30.69 -1.48 -11.04
CA TYR A 243 31.26 -2.66 -10.40
C TYR A 243 32.77 -2.75 -10.60
N MET A 244 33.24 -2.60 -11.86
CA MET A 244 34.67 -2.58 -12.17
C MET A 244 35.39 -1.43 -11.47
N GLU A 245 34.83 -0.21 -11.47
CA GLU A 245 35.38 0.97 -10.82
C GLU A 245 35.53 0.76 -9.30
N TYR A 246 34.49 0.27 -8.63
CA TYR A 246 34.53 0.03 -7.18
C TYR A 246 35.49 -1.11 -6.80
N LEU A 247 35.53 -2.18 -7.61
CA LEU A 247 36.47 -3.28 -7.37
C LEU A 247 37.93 -2.82 -7.52
N GLU A 248 38.24 -2.02 -8.53
CA GLU A 248 39.58 -1.44 -8.74
C GLU A 248 39.98 -0.50 -7.61
N ALA A 249 39.02 0.30 -7.12
CA ALA A 249 39.22 1.21 -6.00
C ALA A 249 39.28 0.51 -4.62
N GLY A 250 38.91 -0.77 -4.53
CA GLY A 250 38.77 -1.49 -3.26
C GLY A 250 37.59 -0.99 -2.41
N ASP A 251 36.60 -0.33 -3.03
CA ASP A 251 35.40 0.17 -2.34
C ASP A 251 34.37 -0.94 -2.16
N VAL A 252 34.54 -1.74 -1.11
CA VAL A 252 33.62 -2.85 -0.77
C VAL A 252 32.19 -2.36 -0.57
N GLU A 253 31.98 -1.23 0.09
CA GLU A 253 30.63 -0.69 0.30
C GLU A 253 30.04 -0.13 -1.00
N GLY A 254 30.87 0.32 -1.94
CA GLY A 254 30.47 0.65 -3.29
C GLY A 254 29.96 -0.58 -4.05
N LEU A 255 30.70 -1.70 -3.99
CA LEU A 255 30.29 -2.96 -4.58
C LEU A 255 28.97 -3.45 -3.98
N VAL A 256 28.84 -3.47 -2.66
CA VAL A 256 27.62 -3.90 -1.95
C VAL A 256 26.44 -3.02 -2.32
N SER A 257 26.64 -1.73 -2.55
CA SER A 257 25.57 -0.79 -2.93
C SER A 257 24.96 -1.09 -4.32
N LEU A 258 25.60 -1.93 -5.12
CA LEU A 258 25.07 -2.39 -6.41
C LEU A 258 24.15 -3.63 -6.29
N TYR A 259 23.80 -4.05 -5.08
CA TYR A 259 22.93 -5.20 -4.81
C TYR A 259 21.72 -4.81 -3.97
N GLU A 260 20.58 -5.47 -4.25
CA GLU A 260 19.42 -5.41 -3.34
C GLU A 260 19.74 -6.08 -1.98
N PRO A 261 19.04 -5.69 -0.89
CA PRO A 261 19.28 -6.28 0.43
C PRO A 261 19.17 -7.82 0.47
N ASN A 262 18.31 -8.41 -0.37
CA ASN A 262 18.10 -9.86 -0.48
C ASN A 262 18.61 -10.42 -1.82
N ALA A 263 19.53 -9.75 -2.48
CA ALA A 263 20.07 -10.20 -3.75
C ALA A 263 20.78 -11.56 -3.62
N HIS A 264 20.76 -12.33 -4.71
CA HIS A 264 21.50 -13.58 -4.85
C HIS A 264 22.80 -13.33 -5.62
N PHE A 265 23.91 -13.85 -5.09
CA PHE A 265 25.22 -13.80 -5.72
C PHE A 265 25.86 -15.18 -5.75
N VAL A 266 26.42 -15.54 -6.89
CA VAL A 266 27.11 -16.84 -7.10
C VAL A 266 28.61 -16.56 -7.37
N PRO A 267 29.46 -16.51 -6.33
CA PRO A 267 30.88 -16.18 -6.49
C PRO A 267 31.70 -17.30 -7.17
N THR A 268 31.24 -18.55 -7.02
CA THR A 268 31.84 -19.74 -7.65
C THR A 268 30.75 -20.75 -7.99
N PRO A 269 30.95 -21.65 -8.99
CA PRO A 269 29.96 -22.65 -9.33
C PRO A 269 29.45 -23.44 -8.12
N GLY A 270 28.13 -23.44 -7.92
CA GLY A 270 27.48 -24.16 -6.81
C GLY A 270 27.48 -23.46 -5.46
N THR A 271 28.08 -22.27 -5.33
CA THR A 271 28.03 -21.47 -4.10
C THR A 271 27.00 -20.36 -4.25
N HIS A 272 25.94 -20.42 -3.46
CA HIS A 272 24.86 -19.43 -3.48
C HIS A 272 24.90 -18.59 -2.21
N LEU A 273 25.11 -17.30 -2.36
CA LEU A 273 25.06 -16.31 -1.28
C LEU A 273 23.80 -15.46 -1.40
N VAL A 274 23.17 -15.16 -0.28
CA VAL A 274 21.95 -14.37 -0.24
C VAL A 274 22.11 -13.28 0.82
N GLY A 275 21.78 -12.08 0.43
CA GLY A 275 21.71 -10.94 1.34
C GLY A 275 23.00 -10.18 1.53
N THR A 276 22.84 -8.96 2.04
CA THR A 276 23.90 -7.94 2.11
C THR A 276 25.18 -8.40 2.84
N ASP A 277 25.05 -9.09 3.97
CA ASP A 277 26.23 -9.44 4.79
C ASP A 277 27.07 -10.56 4.15
N ALA A 278 26.40 -11.55 3.52
CA ALA A 278 27.08 -12.60 2.80
C ALA A 278 27.78 -12.04 1.56
N ILE A 279 27.14 -11.16 0.82
CA ILE A 279 27.70 -10.47 -0.34
C ILE A 279 28.88 -9.59 0.08
N ARG A 280 28.74 -8.79 1.14
CA ARG A 280 29.84 -7.97 1.69
C ARG A 280 31.07 -8.79 1.98
N THR A 281 30.91 -9.95 2.62
CA THR A 281 32.03 -10.85 2.94
C THR A 281 32.73 -11.33 1.66
N ALA A 282 31.96 -11.70 0.64
CA ALA A 282 32.54 -12.14 -0.63
C ALA A 282 33.25 -10.99 -1.38
N MET A 283 32.67 -9.80 -1.39
CA MET A 283 33.29 -8.61 -2.01
C MET A 283 34.60 -8.24 -1.29
N GLN A 284 34.66 -8.33 0.04
CA GLN A 284 35.88 -8.11 0.79
C GLN A 284 36.96 -9.10 0.38
N GLN A 285 36.62 -10.40 0.26
CA GLN A 285 37.56 -11.42 -0.18
C GLN A 285 38.09 -11.17 -1.60
N MET A 286 37.22 -10.72 -2.53
CA MET A 286 37.64 -10.35 -3.87
C MET A 286 38.61 -9.16 -3.87
N VAL A 287 38.34 -8.14 -3.08
CA VAL A 287 39.24 -6.96 -2.93
C VAL A 287 40.57 -7.39 -2.33
N ASP A 288 40.56 -8.19 -1.24
CA ASP A 288 41.76 -8.66 -0.53
C ASP A 288 42.64 -9.55 -1.41
N SER A 289 42.05 -10.32 -2.33
CA SER A 289 42.79 -11.14 -3.30
C SER A 289 43.49 -10.33 -4.39
N GLY A 290 43.15 -9.04 -4.52
CA GLY A 290 43.62 -8.21 -5.63
C GLY A 290 42.95 -8.49 -6.96
N ALA A 291 41.72 -9.00 -6.89
CA ALA A 291 40.90 -9.32 -8.08
C ALA A 291 40.78 -8.12 -9.04
N ARG A 292 40.82 -8.42 -10.34
CA ARG A 292 40.53 -7.47 -11.41
C ARG A 292 39.51 -8.08 -12.35
N LEU A 293 38.46 -7.33 -12.64
CA LEU A 293 37.37 -7.74 -13.48
C LEU A 293 37.33 -6.90 -14.76
N LYS A 294 37.21 -7.57 -15.89
CA LYS A 294 36.87 -6.96 -17.17
C LYS A 294 35.54 -7.50 -17.63
N LEU A 295 34.57 -6.61 -17.89
CA LEU A 295 33.27 -6.94 -18.46
C LEU A 295 33.15 -6.35 -19.87
N GLU A 296 32.70 -7.18 -20.80
CA GLU A 296 32.36 -6.78 -22.17
C GLU A 296 30.87 -7.08 -22.39
N PRO A 297 30.03 -6.04 -22.53
CA PRO A 297 28.60 -6.23 -22.71
C PRO A 297 28.28 -7.08 -23.96
N ARG A 298 27.38 -8.05 -23.80
CA ARG A 298 26.86 -8.89 -24.88
C ARG A 298 25.44 -8.51 -25.24
N GLU A 299 24.54 -8.56 -24.28
CA GLU A 299 23.12 -8.35 -24.50
C GLU A 299 22.45 -7.77 -23.25
N ILE A 300 21.52 -6.84 -23.45
CA ILE A 300 20.67 -6.30 -22.42
C ILE A 300 19.24 -6.28 -22.92
N ARG A 301 18.34 -6.88 -22.14
CA ARG A 301 16.89 -6.88 -22.40
C ARG A 301 16.20 -6.25 -21.20
N GLN A 302 15.57 -5.12 -21.40
CA GLN A 302 14.87 -4.40 -20.34
C GLN A 302 13.36 -4.48 -20.57
N VAL A 303 12.64 -4.75 -19.47
CA VAL A 303 11.19 -4.67 -19.40
C VAL A 303 10.85 -3.93 -18.09
N ASP A 304 10.30 -2.73 -18.24
CA ASP A 304 9.93 -1.85 -17.13
C ASP A 304 11.12 -1.59 -16.16
N ASP A 305 11.01 -2.07 -14.93
CA ASP A 305 12.02 -1.94 -13.86
C ASP A 305 13.00 -3.12 -13.80
N LEU A 306 12.87 -4.10 -14.69
CA LEU A 306 13.77 -5.26 -14.75
C LEU A 306 14.64 -5.23 -16.01
N ALA A 307 15.88 -5.68 -15.84
CA ALA A 307 16.78 -5.91 -16.97
C ALA A 307 17.52 -7.23 -16.80
N LEU A 308 17.52 -8.03 -17.86
CA LEU A 308 18.42 -9.16 -18.02
C LEU A 308 19.67 -8.66 -18.73
N VAL A 309 20.81 -8.84 -18.07
CA VAL A 309 22.12 -8.42 -18.60
C VAL A 309 23.00 -9.64 -18.79
N SER A 310 23.73 -9.69 -19.89
CA SER A 310 24.76 -10.70 -20.14
C SER A 310 26.05 -10.01 -20.58
N ASN A 311 27.17 -10.43 -19.96
CA ASN A 311 28.50 -9.93 -20.28
C ASN A 311 29.48 -11.09 -20.54
N ASN A 312 30.50 -10.86 -21.37
CA ASN A 312 31.73 -11.67 -21.28
C ASN A 312 32.58 -11.12 -20.14
N ALA A 313 32.90 -11.98 -19.17
CA ALA A 313 33.68 -11.61 -17.99
C ALA A 313 35.05 -12.27 -18.03
N THR A 314 36.08 -11.52 -17.64
CA THR A 314 37.42 -12.05 -17.38
C THR A 314 37.84 -11.56 -16.00
N LEU A 315 37.95 -12.48 -15.04
CA LEU A 315 38.38 -12.21 -13.67
C LEU A 315 39.81 -12.72 -13.47
N THR A 316 40.71 -11.86 -13.00
CA THR A 316 42.11 -12.16 -12.68
C THR A 316 42.42 -11.85 -11.24
N GLY A 317 43.51 -12.38 -10.67
CA GLY A 317 43.97 -12.11 -9.31
C GLY A 317 43.33 -13.04 -8.26
N VAL A 318 42.38 -13.88 -8.60
CA VAL A 318 41.76 -14.87 -7.68
C VAL A 318 42.42 -16.26 -7.74
N GLY A 319 43.32 -16.47 -8.66
CA GLY A 319 44.06 -17.71 -8.87
C GLY A 319 45.16 -17.54 -9.90
N PRO A 320 45.91 -18.66 -10.23
CA PRO A 320 47.02 -18.60 -11.17
C PRO A 320 46.59 -18.34 -12.61
N GLU A 321 45.38 -18.73 -12.99
CA GLU A 321 44.83 -18.56 -14.35
C GLU A 321 43.61 -17.63 -14.31
N PRO A 322 43.38 -16.85 -15.39
CA PRO A 322 42.16 -16.06 -15.51
C PRO A 322 40.90 -16.94 -15.54
N VAL A 323 39.86 -16.53 -14.83
CA VAL A 323 38.51 -17.11 -14.95
C VAL A 323 37.77 -16.36 -16.04
N VAL A 324 37.40 -17.08 -17.10
CA VAL A 324 36.61 -16.53 -18.21
C VAL A 324 35.23 -17.16 -18.18
N SER A 325 34.20 -16.33 -18.17
CA SER A 325 32.80 -16.78 -18.13
C SER A 325 31.91 -15.86 -18.94
N THR A 326 30.71 -16.35 -19.18
CA THR A 326 29.59 -15.50 -19.63
C THR A 326 28.66 -15.30 -18.45
N THR A 327 28.52 -14.06 -18.01
CA THR A 327 27.65 -13.75 -16.87
C THR A 327 26.19 -13.64 -17.31
N THR A 328 25.30 -13.94 -16.39
CA THR A 328 23.86 -13.64 -16.51
C THR A 328 23.40 -12.96 -15.23
N GLU A 329 22.87 -11.77 -15.37
CA GLU A 329 22.53 -10.90 -14.27
C GLU A 329 21.10 -10.42 -14.44
N ILE A 330 20.34 -10.38 -13.34
CA ILE A 330 19.03 -9.73 -13.28
C ILE A 330 19.18 -8.47 -12.44
N LEU A 331 18.90 -7.35 -13.07
CA LEU A 331 18.93 -6.04 -12.42
C LEU A 331 17.52 -5.53 -12.22
N ARG A 332 17.33 -4.74 -11.16
CA ARG A 332 16.09 -4.00 -10.93
C ARG A 332 16.37 -2.53 -10.69
N ARG A 333 15.53 -1.70 -11.28
CA ARG A 333 15.52 -0.27 -10.99
C ARG A 333 14.86 -0.02 -9.65
N GLN A 334 15.55 0.67 -8.76
CA GLN A 334 15.08 1.00 -7.44
C GLN A 334 14.06 2.16 -7.46
N PRO A 335 13.12 2.22 -6.50
CA PRO A 335 12.14 3.31 -6.42
C PRO A 335 12.76 4.71 -6.35
N GLY A 336 13.96 4.87 -5.76
CA GLY A 336 14.73 6.12 -5.70
C GLY A 336 15.66 6.34 -6.89
N GLY A 337 15.42 5.64 -8.00
CA GLY A 337 16.32 5.61 -9.16
C GLY A 337 17.55 4.72 -8.94
N GLY A 338 18.28 4.45 -10.01
CA GLY A 338 19.44 3.55 -9.97
C GLY A 338 19.08 2.09 -10.13
N TRP A 339 19.98 1.35 -10.83
CA TRP A 339 19.86 -0.07 -11.10
C TRP A 339 20.79 -0.85 -10.19
N VAL A 340 20.31 -1.97 -9.65
CA VAL A 340 21.09 -2.86 -8.78
C VAL A 340 20.81 -4.33 -9.11
N HIS A 341 21.73 -5.21 -8.72
CA HIS A 341 21.57 -6.67 -8.88
C HIS A 341 20.47 -7.22 -7.97
N VAL A 342 19.60 -8.02 -8.55
CA VAL A 342 18.68 -8.96 -7.87
C VAL A 342 19.30 -10.35 -7.87
N VAL A 343 19.85 -10.75 -9.01
CA VAL A 343 20.62 -12.00 -9.20
C VAL A 343 21.88 -11.67 -9.99
N ASP A 344 23.01 -12.12 -9.48
CA ASP A 344 24.31 -12.06 -10.14
C ASP A 344 24.89 -13.46 -10.17
N ASP A 345 24.80 -14.11 -11.33
CA ASP A 345 25.30 -15.47 -11.54
C ASP A 345 26.23 -15.53 -12.76
N PRO A 346 27.54 -15.38 -12.52
CA PRO A 346 28.55 -15.49 -13.58
C PRO A 346 28.67 -16.87 -14.22
N PHE A 347 27.96 -17.87 -13.72
CA PHE A 347 28.09 -19.27 -14.16
C PHE A 347 26.76 -19.86 -14.65
N PHE A 348 25.71 -19.08 -14.69
CA PHE A 348 24.40 -19.51 -15.20
C PHE A 348 24.48 -19.75 -16.70
N SER A 349 24.27 -21.01 -17.12
CA SER A 349 24.35 -21.46 -18.51
C SER A 349 23.13 -22.29 -18.89
#